data_3b8e0d46a01865e033508b481c7ae84b
#
_entry.id   3b8e0d46a01865e033508b481c7ae84b
#
_cell.length_a   1.000
_cell.length_b   1.000
_cell.length_c   1.000
_cell.angle_alpha   90.00
_cell.angle_beta   90.00
_cell.angle_gamma   90.00
#
_symmetry.space_group_name_H-M   'P 1'
#
loop_
_entity.id
_entity.type
_entity.pdbx_description
1 polymer ?
#
loop_
_entity_poly.entity_id
_entity_poly.type
_entity_poly.pdbx_seq_one_letter_code
_entity_poly.pdbx_strand_id
1 'polypeptide(L)'
;MTGHISYPSGGQKITVKDGTLQVPDQPILGYVEGDGIGPDINSASMRVWDAAVHKAYGGKRKIHWAELFMGEKAAGLYDGDYFPAETKEALQDLLVSIKGPLTTPVGGGFRSLNVALRQDLDLYACVRPVRHFAGVPSPLRHPEEVDVVIFRENTEDVYAGIEYQSGTEENRKVADFLRNEMGERFFEDAGLGVKPISEFGSKRLVRKAIQYAIDNKRESVTLVHKGNIMKFTEGAFRSWGYELAREEFGDSTITEEELYSAYGGKRPPDKVVIKDRIADIIFQMMLLRPNEFDVLATMNLNGDYLSDAVAAEVGGVGIAPGANMSDNVAVFEATHGTAPKYANQDKVNPGSLLFSGVMMLHHIGWSEAADLITAAYEEVVTSKIVTYDFARQIEGASEVKTSQFADALIAEIQGDLDLEQFRSERDQAIEKDRKTRELRRVSSPLEEMVASGRIPHTVGDLMNPNPVSVPADTNVEDAMHLMRDKRISSVIVRPGEDGQWGIMTQRDVLSRIVQPSRRPNTVKVGEVASKPLVSVPVDMTLHECAQKMSGSNIRRCAVTDKEQEPIGIISDTDIFASVEQFGLPE
;
A
#
# COMPACT_ATOMS: atom_id res chain seq x y z
N MET A 1 -1.11 10.64 32.83
CA MET A 1 -0.80 11.30 31.54
C MET A 1 -2.14 11.62 30.90
N THR A 2 -2.37 12.86 30.46
CA THR A 2 -3.57 13.21 29.69
C THR A 2 -3.46 12.47 28.35
N GLY A 3 -4.46 11.66 28.02
CA GLY A 3 -4.49 10.91 26.76
C GLY A 3 -4.47 11.84 25.55
N HIS A 4 -3.98 11.36 24.42
CA HIS A 4 -3.94 12.10 23.16
C HIS A 4 -5.23 11.92 22.35
N ILE A 5 -5.99 10.84 22.58
CA ILE A 5 -7.25 10.54 21.89
C ILE A 5 -8.40 11.30 22.57
N SER A 6 -9.18 12.01 21.74
CA SER A 6 -10.39 12.69 22.21
C SER A 6 -11.59 12.32 21.33
N TYR A 7 -12.72 12.01 21.96
CA TYR A 7 -13.94 11.72 21.23
C TYR A 7 -14.76 12.98 20.96
N PRO A 8 -15.32 13.12 19.74
CA PRO A 8 -16.18 14.26 19.40
C PRO A 8 -17.42 14.35 20.31
N SER A 9 -17.69 15.50 20.89
CA SER A 9 -18.78 15.71 21.86
C SER A 9 -20.20 15.58 21.25
N GLY A 10 -20.31 15.64 19.91
CA GLY A 10 -21.61 15.54 19.21
C GLY A 10 -22.01 14.12 18.82
N GLY A 11 -21.10 13.15 18.96
CA GLY A 11 -21.35 11.77 18.54
C GLY A 11 -21.73 10.84 19.69
N GLN A 12 -22.23 9.66 19.32
CA GLN A 12 -22.57 8.57 20.24
C GLN A 12 -21.83 7.29 19.85
N LYS A 13 -21.41 6.50 20.83
CA LYS A 13 -20.74 5.22 20.56
C LYS A 13 -21.73 4.19 20.01
N ILE A 14 -21.25 3.37 19.06
CA ILE A 14 -21.92 2.13 18.69
C ILE A 14 -21.84 1.17 19.85
N THR A 15 -22.90 0.41 20.11
CA THR A 15 -22.97 -0.61 21.15
C THR A 15 -23.41 -1.95 20.57
N VAL A 16 -23.24 -3.04 21.32
CA VAL A 16 -23.74 -4.37 20.96
C VAL A 16 -24.87 -4.76 21.91
N LYS A 17 -25.98 -5.22 21.36
CA LYS A 17 -27.08 -5.82 22.11
C LYS A 17 -27.49 -7.13 21.45
N ASP A 18 -27.48 -8.20 22.21
CA ASP A 18 -27.83 -9.55 21.73
C ASP A 18 -27.07 -9.95 20.43
N GLY A 19 -25.75 -9.65 20.39
CA GLY A 19 -24.88 -9.92 19.24
C GLY A 19 -25.07 -9.01 18.02
N THR A 20 -25.95 -7.99 18.12
CA THR A 20 -26.26 -7.07 17.02
C THR A 20 -25.79 -5.66 17.33
N LEU A 21 -25.14 -5.01 16.36
CA LEU A 21 -24.71 -3.60 16.48
C LEU A 21 -25.92 -2.68 16.61
N GLN A 22 -25.88 -1.81 17.59
CA GLN A 22 -26.84 -0.71 17.77
C GLN A 22 -26.15 0.57 17.31
N VAL A 23 -26.45 0.98 16.09
CA VAL A 23 -25.83 2.13 15.42
C VAL A 23 -26.71 3.36 15.60
N PRO A 24 -26.26 4.42 16.30
CA PRO A 24 -27.01 5.68 16.40
C PRO A 24 -26.96 6.47 15.08
N ASP A 25 -27.85 7.45 14.92
CA ASP A 25 -27.82 8.33 13.73
C ASP A 25 -26.57 9.22 13.65
N GLN A 26 -25.85 9.38 14.76
CA GLN A 26 -24.62 10.15 14.84
C GLN A 26 -23.51 9.34 15.53
N PRO A 27 -23.01 8.25 14.89
CA PRO A 27 -22.01 7.40 15.49
C PRO A 27 -20.64 8.09 15.56
N ILE A 28 -19.88 7.76 16.60
CA ILE A 28 -18.43 8.01 16.63
C ILE A 28 -17.76 6.81 15.98
N LEU A 29 -17.04 7.06 14.89
CA LEU A 29 -16.18 6.06 14.22
C LEU A 29 -14.72 6.45 14.40
N GLY A 30 -13.88 5.46 14.70
CA GLY A 30 -12.43 5.67 14.78
C GLY A 30 -11.80 5.75 13.39
N TYR A 31 -10.80 6.60 13.22
CA TYR A 31 -9.96 6.54 12.03
C TYR A 31 -8.48 6.66 12.40
N VAL A 32 -7.64 5.93 11.68
CA VAL A 32 -6.19 6.07 11.69
C VAL A 32 -5.78 6.60 10.33
N GLU A 33 -5.15 7.77 10.30
CA GLU A 33 -4.76 8.43 9.04
C GLU A 33 -3.85 7.55 8.18
N GLY A 34 -2.91 6.85 8.84
CA GLY A 34 -1.91 6.01 8.18
C GLY A 34 -0.63 6.75 7.80
N ASP A 35 0.35 5.99 7.31
CA ASP A 35 1.66 6.48 6.93
C ASP A 35 1.79 6.62 5.41
N GLY A 36 2.81 7.33 4.95
CA GLY A 36 3.13 7.49 3.54
C GLY A 36 2.02 8.19 2.76
N ILE A 37 1.30 7.44 1.89
CA ILE A 37 0.15 7.97 1.12
C ILE A 37 -1.14 8.04 1.96
N GLY A 38 -1.12 7.55 3.20
CA GLY A 38 -2.28 7.52 4.10
C GLY A 38 -3.01 8.86 4.20
N PRO A 39 -2.33 9.97 4.51
CA PRO A 39 -2.96 11.29 4.60
C PRO A 39 -3.70 11.71 3.33
N ASP A 40 -3.11 11.49 2.14
CA ASP A 40 -3.73 11.86 0.85
C ASP A 40 -5.04 11.11 0.63
N ILE A 41 -5.00 9.76 0.76
CA ILE A 41 -6.18 8.92 0.49
C ILE A 41 -7.24 9.03 1.59
N ASN A 42 -6.83 9.24 2.84
CA ASN A 42 -7.77 9.38 3.96
C ASN A 42 -8.57 10.67 3.83
N SER A 43 -7.89 11.81 3.62
CA SER A 43 -8.53 13.11 3.42
C SER A 43 -9.53 13.09 2.24
N ALA A 44 -9.16 12.47 1.12
CA ALA A 44 -10.02 12.32 -0.04
C ALA A 44 -11.25 11.46 0.26
N SER A 45 -11.05 10.29 0.88
CA SER A 45 -12.12 9.33 1.15
C SER A 45 -13.12 9.83 2.19
N MET A 46 -12.65 10.48 3.27
CA MET A 46 -13.54 11.05 4.30
C MET A 46 -14.52 12.06 3.72
N ARG A 47 -14.06 12.91 2.82
CA ARG A 47 -14.92 13.89 2.13
C ARG A 47 -16.04 13.22 1.32
N VAL A 48 -15.71 12.13 0.63
CA VAL A 48 -16.68 11.37 -0.17
C VAL A 48 -17.68 10.64 0.72
N TRP A 49 -17.23 9.98 1.80
CA TRP A 49 -18.13 9.31 2.74
C TRP A 49 -19.11 10.30 3.39
N ASP A 50 -18.61 11.45 3.87
CA ASP A 50 -19.46 12.48 4.49
C ASP A 50 -20.47 13.04 3.50
N ALA A 51 -20.08 13.29 2.25
CA ALA A 51 -20.97 13.76 1.20
C ALA A 51 -22.08 12.74 0.86
N ALA A 52 -21.71 11.46 0.75
CA ALA A 52 -22.65 10.38 0.47
C ALA A 52 -23.65 10.18 1.61
N VAL A 53 -23.18 10.19 2.87
CA VAL A 53 -24.06 10.11 4.06
C VAL A 53 -25.01 11.30 4.12
N HIS A 54 -24.50 12.51 3.87
CA HIS A 54 -25.34 13.70 3.84
C HIS A 54 -26.43 13.61 2.76
N LYS A 55 -26.06 13.19 1.54
CA LYS A 55 -26.98 13.03 0.40
C LYS A 55 -28.04 11.97 0.68
N ALA A 56 -27.61 10.77 1.12
CA ALA A 56 -28.49 9.63 1.35
C ALA A 56 -29.55 9.92 2.42
N TYR A 57 -29.17 10.62 3.49
CA TYR A 57 -30.02 10.78 4.67
C TYR A 57 -30.50 12.21 4.93
N GLY A 58 -30.25 13.14 4.00
CA GLY A 58 -30.69 14.54 4.10
C GLY A 58 -30.20 15.24 5.36
N GLY A 59 -28.98 14.90 5.81
CA GLY A 59 -28.34 15.47 7.01
C GLY A 59 -28.84 14.92 8.35
N LYS A 60 -29.80 13.97 8.37
CA LYS A 60 -30.25 13.31 9.61
C LYS A 60 -29.19 12.45 10.24
N ARG A 61 -28.40 11.76 9.41
CA ARG A 61 -27.26 10.96 9.84
C ARG A 61 -25.94 11.67 9.54
N LYS A 62 -24.99 11.53 10.46
CA LYS A 62 -23.65 12.14 10.36
C LYS A 62 -22.62 11.31 11.11
N ILE A 63 -21.48 11.05 10.49
CA ILE A 63 -20.35 10.40 11.17
C ILE A 63 -19.59 11.46 11.99
N HIS A 64 -19.24 11.11 13.22
CA HIS A 64 -18.32 11.85 14.07
C HIS A 64 -16.98 11.11 14.12
N TRP A 65 -15.99 11.64 13.45
CA TRP A 65 -14.69 11.00 13.31
C TRP A 65 -13.81 11.23 14.55
N ALA A 66 -13.33 10.16 15.18
CA ALA A 66 -12.33 10.18 16.24
C ALA A 66 -10.98 9.74 15.70
N GLU A 67 -9.98 10.62 15.75
CA GLU A 67 -8.63 10.27 15.33
C GLU A 67 -7.97 9.35 16.36
N LEU A 68 -7.46 8.22 15.88
CA LEU A 68 -6.70 7.23 16.62
C LEU A 68 -5.27 7.21 16.07
N PHE A 69 -4.29 7.01 16.93
CA PHE A 69 -2.89 7.14 16.57
C PHE A 69 -2.21 5.77 16.45
N MET A 70 -1.69 5.48 15.26
CA MET A 70 -0.92 4.27 14.97
C MET A 70 0.12 4.57 13.88
N GLY A 71 1.24 3.83 13.84
CA GLY A 71 2.32 4.06 12.88
C GLY A 71 3.26 5.20 13.27
N GLU A 72 3.82 5.87 12.28
CA GLU A 72 4.83 6.94 12.48
C GLU A 72 4.28 8.12 13.29
N LYS A 73 3.02 8.48 13.10
CA LYS A 73 2.36 9.55 13.86
C LYS A 73 2.23 9.20 15.34
N ALA A 74 1.88 7.95 15.67
CA ALA A 74 1.85 7.49 17.05
C ALA A 74 3.24 7.52 17.68
N ALA A 75 4.26 7.01 17.00
CA ALA A 75 5.63 7.03 17.51
C ALA A 75 6.11 8.44 17.86
N GLY A 76 5.68 9.45 17.11
CA GLY A 76 5.98 10.85 17.41
C GLY A 76 5.26 11.41 18.64
N LEU A 77 4.09 10.88 18.98
CA LEU A 77 3.26 11.35 20.11
C LEU A 77 3.48 10.56 21.41
N TYR A 78 3.87 9.28 21.30
CA TYR A 78 3.95 8.32 22.41
C TYR A 78 5.38 7.77 22.62
N ASP A 79 6.38 8.65 22.57
CA ASP A 79 7.78 8.32 22.89
C ASP A 79 8.36 7.11 22.13
N GLY A 80 7.98 6.93 20.87
CA GLY A 80 8.45 5.84 20.02
C GLY A 80 7.54 4.60 20.00
N ASP A 81 6.37 4.64 20.65
CA ASP A 81 5.39 3.55 20.58
C ASP A 81 4.53 3.70 19.31
N TYR A 82 4.65 2.74 18.41
CA TYR A 82 3.91 2.71 17.12
C TYR A 82 2.47 2.19 17.26
N PHE A 83 2.11 1.53 18.38
CA PHE A 83 0.76 1.03 18.65
C PHE A 83 0.41 1.14 20.14
N PRO A 84 0.11 2.35 20.61
CA PRO A 84 -0.14 2.64 22.02
C PRO A 84 -1.34 1.89 22.61
N ALA A 85 -1.27 1.61 23.91
CA ALA A 85 -2.37 0.99 24.64
C ALA A 85 -3.67 1.81 24.53
N GLU A 86 -3.59 3.15 24.56
CA GLU A 86 -4.74 4.05 24.39
C GLU A 86 -5.46 3.82 23.04
N THR A 87 -4.71 3.58 21.96
CA THR A 87 -5.30 3.26 20.64
C THR A 87 -5.98 1.90 20.65
N LYS A 88 -5.39 0.89 21.31
CA LYS A 88 -6.00 -0.45 21.44
C LYS A 88 -7.32 -0.39 22.17
N GLU A 89 -7.35 0.33 23.29
CA GLU A 89 -8.55 0.55 24.09
C GLU A 89 -9.63 1.30 23.28
N ALA A 90 -9.25 2.34 22.55
CA ALA A 90 -10.17 3.10 21.72
C ALA A 90 -10.78 2.28 20.57
N LEU A 91 -9.99 1.42 19.90
CA LEU A 91 -10.48 0.51 18.86
C LEU A 91 -11.51 -0.50 19.41
N GLN A 92 -11.28 -1.02 20.62
CA GLN A 92 -12.22 -1.91 21.31
C GLN A 92 -13.49 -1.18 21.77
N ASP A 93 -13.35 0.04 22.24
CA ASP A 93 -14.44 0.85 22.78
C ASP A 93 -15.36 1.40 21.68
N LEU A 94 -14.82 1.76 20.50
CA LEU A 94 -15.58 2.27 19.36
C LEU A 94 -16.20 1.18 18.49
N LEU A 95 -15.70 -0.06 18.55
CA LEU A 95 -16.13 -1.24 17.79
C LEU A 95 -15.91 -1.14 16.27
N VAL A 96 -16.13 0.02 15.67
CA VAL A 96 -16.02 0.22 14.22
C VAL A 96 -15.03 1.34 13.94
N SER A 97 -14.00 1.02 13.17
CA SER A 97 -12.93 1.95 12.81
C SER A 97 -12.42 1.68 11.40
N ILE A 98 -11.78 2.70 10.80
CA ILE A 98 -11.12 2.59 9.51
C ILE A 98 -9.68 3.10 9.60
N LYS A 99 -8.74 2.48 8.87
CA LYS A 99 -7.35 2.89 8.90
C LYS A 99 -6.71 2.95 7.52
N GLY A 100 -5.83 3.91 7.33
CA GLY A 100 -4.89 3.97 6.21
C GLY A 100 -3.78 2.92 6.32
N PRO A 101 -2.89 2.85 5.34
CA PRO A 101 -1.74 1.93 5.34
C PRO A 101 -0.73 2.32 6.43
N LEU A 102 0.00 1.32 6.96
CA LEU A 102 0.98 1.53 8.03
C LEU A 102 2.35 1.03 7.61
N THR A 103 3.39 1.78 7.97
CA THR A 103 4.79 1.38 7.83
C THR A 103 5.20 0.49 8.98
N THR A 104 5.74 -0.70 8.68
CA THR A 104 6.42 -1.51 9.69
C THR A 104 7.87 -1.07 9.76
N PRO A 105 8.39 -0.66 10.93
CA PRO A 105 9.79 -0.30 11.09
C PRO A 105 10.73 -1.42 10.65
N VAL A 106 11.73 -1.10 9.83
CA VAL A 106 12.73 -2.06 9.34
C VAL A 106 13.86 -2.15 10.37
N GLY A 107 14.06 -3.32 10.96
CA GLY A 107 15.13 -3.61 11.92
C GLY A 107 14.63 -3.85 13.35
N GLY A 108 15.44 -4.53 14.17
CA GLY A 108 15.19 -4.67 15.62
C GLY A 108 14.09 -5.65 16.05
N GLY A 109 13.63 -6.55 15.18
CA GLY A 109 12.65 -7.58 15.57
C GLY A 109 11.21 -7.07 15.73
N PHE A 110 10.87 -5.94 15.15
CA PHE A 110 9.49 -5.43 15.15
C PHE A 110 8.58 -6.35 14.34
N ARG A 111 7.47 -6.78 14.94
CA ARG A 111 6.36 -7.40 14.22
C ARG A 111 5.68 -6.36 13.33
N SER A 112 5.12 -6.82 12.20
CA SER A 112 4.23 -5.98 11.39
C SER A 112 3.12 -5.39 12.27
N LEU A 113 2.93 -4.07 12.21
CA LEU A 113 1.87 -3.39 12.97
C LEU A 113 0.48 -3.94 12.63
N ASN A 114 0.26 -4.34 11.37
CA ASN A 114 -0.99 -4.99 10.97
C ASN A 114 -1.17 -6.36 11.64
N VAL A 115 -0.10 -7.14 11.78
CA VAL A 115 -0.14 -8.43 12.50
C VAL A 115 -0.40 -8.21 13.99
N ALA A 116 0.26 -7.23 14.60
CA ALA A 116 0.02 -6.86 16.00
C ALA A 116 -1.45 -6.44 16.24
N LEU A 117 -1.99 -5.57 15.39
CA LEU A 117 -3.40 -5.16 15.44
C LEU A 117 -4.36 -6.36 15.40
N ARG A 118 -4.14 -7.28 14.47
CA ARG A 118 -5.00 -8.46 14.28
C ARG A 118 -4.94 -9.41 15.45
N GLN A 119 -3.75 -9.62 16.01
CA GLN A 119 -3.56 -10.52 17.16
C GLN A 119 -4.02 -9.88 18.47
N ASP A 120 -3.67 -8.63 18.75
CA ASP A 120 -3.99 -7.95 20.01
C ASP A 120 -5.51 -7.74 20.20
N LEU A 121 -6.25 -7.56 19.10
CA LEU A 121 -7.71 -7.38 19.11
C LEU A 121 -8.49 -8.63 18.70
N ASP A 122 -7.80 -9.77 18.52
CA ASP A 122 -8.38 -11.04 18.01
C ASP A 122 -9.26 -10.85 16.76
N LEU A 123 -8.78 -10.06 15.80
CA LEU A 123 -9.47 -9.83 14.53
C LEU A 123 -9.23 -11.02 13.59
N TYR A 124 -9.87 -12.14 13.90
CA TYR A 124 -9.56 -13.44 13.31
C TYR A 124 -9.99 -13.61 11.85
N ALA A 125 -10.84 -12.75 11.32
CA ALA A 125 -11.31 -12.82 9.95
C ALA A 125 -10.90 -11.57 9.18
N CYS A 126 -10.02 -11.72 8.18
CA CYS A 126 -9.77 -10.72 7.17
C CYS A 126 -10.73 -10.94 6.01
N VAL A 127 -11.58 -9.95 5.73
CA VAL A 127 -12.63 -10.01 4.69
C VAL A 127 -12.25 -9.09 3.55
N ARG A 128 -12.09 -9.65 2.34
CA ARG A 128 -11.65 -8.93 1.14
C ARG A 128 -12.62 -9.22 -0.01
N PRO A 129 -13.65 -8.39 -0.22
CA PRO A 129 -14.47 -8.47 -1.43
C PRO A 129 -13.64 -8.03 -2.65
N VAL A 130 -13.76 -8.77 -3.73
CA VAL A 130 -13.11 -8.45 -5.00
C VAL A 130 -14.14 -8.58 -6.11
N ARG A 131 -14.44 -7.45 -6.76
CA ARG A 131 -15.32 -7.42 -7.92
C ARG A 131 -14.81 -6.41 -8.94
N HIS A 132 -15.19 -6.59 -10.19
CA HIS A 132 -14.92 -5.62 -11.22
C HIS A 132 -15.90 -4.43 -11.13
N PHE A 133 -15.40 -3.23 -11.41
CA PHE A 133 -16.18 -2.02 -11.55
C PHE A 133 -16.14 -1.56 -13.02
N ALA A 134 -17.28 -1.08 -13.52
CA ALA A 134 -17.40 -0.62 -14.90
C ALA A 134 -16.33 0.45 -15.23
N GLY A 135 -15.68 0.31 -16.39
CA GLY A 135 -14.64 1.22 -16.86
C GLY A 135 -13.23 0.99 -16.29
N VAL A 136 -13.07 0.15 -15.27
CA VAL A 136 -11.76 -0.18 -14.70
C VAL A 136 -10.98 -1.13 -15.63
N PRO A 137 -9.69 -0.84 -15.92
CA PRO A 137 -8.86 -1.72 -16.74
C PRO A 137 -8.65 -3.09 -16.09
N SER A 138 -8.72 -4.15 -16.90
CA SER A 138 -8.51 -5.53 -16.45
C SER A 138 -7.72 -6.34 -17.48
N PRO A 139 -6.86 -7.27 -17.05
CA PRO A 139 -6.22 -8.24 -17.93
C PRO A 139 -7.15 -9.38 -18.36
N LEU A 140 -8.31 -9.56 -17.71
CA LEU A 140 -9.29 -10.60 -18.04
C LEU A 140 -10.10 -10.25 -19.27
N ARG A 141 -10.62 -11.28 -19.96
CA ARG A 141 -11.57 -11.10 -21.07
C ARG A 141 -12.97 -10.74 -20.59
N HIS A 142 -13.37 -11.28 -19.45
CA HIS A 142 -14.68 -11.13 -18.84
C HIS A 142 -14.51 -10.76 -17.36
N PRO A 143 -13.98 -9.57 -17.05
CA PRO A 143 -13.75 -9.17 -15.66
C PRO A 143 -15.06 -9.00 -14.87
N GLU A 144 -16.17 -8.75 -15.55
CA GLU A 144 -17.51 -8.66 -14.97
C GLU A 144 -17.99 -9.96 -14.30
N GLU A 145 -17.36 -11.10 -14.62
CA GLU A 145 -17.65 -12.38 -13.98
C GLU A 145 -16.97 -12.54 -12.60
N VAL A 146 -16.07 -11.63 -12.24
CA VAL A 146 -15.39 -11.64 -10.93
C VAL A 146 -16.24 -10.89 -9.91
N ASP A 147 -16.82 -11.63 -8.98
CA ASP A 147 -17.51 -11.10 -7.78
C ASP A 147 -17.36 -12.11 -6.64
N VAL A 148 -16.25 -12.05 -5.93
CA VAL A 148 -15.94 -12.98 -4.85
C VAL A 148 -15.62 -12.26 -3.55
N VAL A 149 -15.87 -12.94 -2.43
CA VAL A 149 -15.49 -12.44 -1.10
C VAL A 149 -14.54 -13.44 -0.44
N ILE A 150 -13.33 -13.00 -0.16
CA ILE A 150 -12.29 -13.83 0.43
C ILE A 150 -12.29 -13.64 1.95
N PHE A 151 -12.54 -14.72 2.68
CA PHE A 151 -12.39 -14.82 4.13
C PHE A 151 -11.05 -15.48 4.43
N ARG A 152 -10.08 -14.69 4.84
CA ARG A 152 -8.74 -15.10 5.20
C ARG A 152 -8.64 -15.24 6.71
N GLU A 153 -8.18 -16.38 7.21
CA GLU A 153 -7.78 -16.52 8.61
C GLU A 153 -6.63 -15.54 8.92
N ASN A 154 -6.61 -14.98 10.12
CA ASN A 154 -5.81 -13.78 10.37
C ASN A 154 -4.92 -13.87 11.61
N THR A 155 -4.98 -14.96 12.38
CA THR A 155 -4.30 -15.10 13.68
C THR A 155 -3.30 -16.23 13.76
N GLU A 156 -3.44 -17.24 12.92
CA GLU A 156 -2.61 -18.45 12.87
C GLU A 156 -1.76 -18.51 11.60
N ASP A 157 -1.38 -19.71 11.20
CA ASP A 157 -0.54 -20.02 10.07
C ASP A 157 0.92 -19.56 10.31
N VAL A 158 1.71 -19.38 9.26
CA VAL A 158 3.08 -18.83 9.36
C VAL A 158 3.11 -17.42 9.91
N TYR A 159 2.00 -16.70 9.87
CA TYR A 159 1.83 -15.38 10.45
C TYR A 159 1.82 -15.37 12.00
N ALA A 160 1.77 -16.54 12.64
CA ALA A 160 2.05 -16.68 14.08
C ALA A 160 3.48 -16.24 14.43
N GLY A 161 4.38 -16.17 13.44
CA GLY A 161 5.74 -15.67 13.60
C GLY A 161 6.62 -16.58 14.44
N ILE A 162 6.34 -17.89 14.45
CA ILE A 162 7.15 -18.88 15.17
C ILE A 162 8.26 -19.36 14.23
N GLU A 163 9.38 -18.64 14.25
CA GLU A 163 10.52 -18.89 13.37
C GLU A 163 11.83 -18.92 14.15
N TYR A 164 12.77 -19.75 13.66
CA TYR A 164 14.08 -19.94 14.24
C TYR A 164 15.14 -19.79 13.14
N GLN A 165 15.91 -18.72 13.25
CA GLN A 165 16.96 -18.40 12.28
C GLN A 165 18.08 -19.44 12.31
N SER A 166 18.49 -19.90 11.15
CA SER A 166 19.62 -20.83 10.99
C SER A 166 20.87 -20.33 11.73
N GLY A 167 21.55 -21.25 12.41
CA GLY A 167 22.79 -20.96 13.16
C GLY A 167 22.59 -20.41 14.56
N THR A 168 21.38 -20.06 14.98
CA THR A 168 21.09 -19.63 16.38
C THR A 168 21.00 -20.82 17.33
N GLU A 169 21.09 -20.55 18.64
CA GLU A 169 20.94 -21.59 19.68
C GLU A 169 19.52 -22.16 19.73
N GLU A 170 18.53 -21.29 19.56
CA GLU A 170 17.11 -21.66 19.50
C GLU A 170 16.83 -22.59 18.32
N ASN A 171 17.35 -22.27 17.13
CA ASN A 171 17.22 -23.12 15.96
C ASN A 171 17.84 -24.50 16.19
N ARG A 172 19.07 -24.55 16.79
CA ARG A 172 19.71 -25.83 17.11
C ARG A 172 18.87 -26.69 18.05
N LYS A 173 18.29 -26.11 19.10
CA LYS A 173 17.41 -26.84 20.05
C LYS A 173 16.22 -27.48 19.32
N VAL A 174 15.54 -26.71 18.46
CA VAL A 174 14.40 -27.21 17.68
C VAL A 174 14.83 -28.25 16.66
N ALA A 175 15.92 -28.00 15.94
CA ALA A 175 16.47 -28.91 14.95
C ALA A 175 16.91 -30.26 15.58
N ASP A 176 17.57 -30.23 16.72
CA ASP A 176 18.01 -31.43 17.45
C ASP A 176 16.82 -32.24 17.97
N PHE A 177 15.80 -31.58 18.51
CA PHE A 177 14.55 -32.24 18.92
C PHE A 177 13.87 -32.94 17.72
N LEU A 178 13.68 -32.22 16.61
CA LEU A 178 13.04 -32.80 15.42
C LEU A 178 13.84 -33.97 14.83
N ARG A 179 15.18 -33.88 14.80
CA ARG A 179 16.02 -34.96 14.25
C ARG A 179 16.14 -36.16 15.19
N ASN A 180 16.43 -35.91 16.47
CA ASN A 180 16.81 -36.96 17.40
C ASN A 180 15.60 -37.62 18.07
N GLU A 181 14.54 -36.84 18.38
CA GLU A 181 13.35 -37.36 19.07
C GLU A 181 12.23 -37.72 18.06
N MET A 182 12.08 -36.92 16.98
CA MET A 182 11.01 -37.12 15.99
C MET A 182 11.47 -37.86 14.74
N GLY A 183 12.78 -38.03 14.52
CA GLY A 183 13.34 -38.75 13.38
C GLY A 183 13.24 -38.02 12.04
N GLU A 184 13.02 -36.70 12.05
CA GLU A 184 12.85 -35.89 10.85
C GLU A 184 14.17 -35.61 10.14
N ARG A 185 14.11 -35.42 8.80
CA ARG A 185 15.28 -35.20 7.97
C ARG A 185 15.16 -33.90 7.19
N PHE A 186 16.11 -33.00 7.38
CA PHE A 186 16.26 -31.74 6.66
C PHE A 186 17.74 -31.30 6.69
N PHE A 187 18.12 -30.32 5.86
CA PHE A 187 19.50 -29.84 5.80
C PHE A 187 19.93 -29.19 7.11
N GLU A 188 21.23 -29.29 7.44
CA GLU A 188 21.75 -28.84 8.72
C GLU A 188 21.65 -27.32 8.92
N ASP A 189 21.76 -26.59 7.81
CA ASP A 189 21.71 -25.12 7.77
C ASP A 189 20.28 -24.56 7.55
N ALA A 190 19.26 -25.39 7.70
CA ALA A 190 17.87 -24.94 7.52
C ALA A 190 17.43 -23.98 8.64
N GLY A 191 16.82 -22.86 8.26
CA GLY A 191 15.91 -22.13 9.13
C GLY A 191 14.62 -22.93 9.34
N LEU A 192 14.01 -22.83 10.52
CA LEU A 192 12.81 -23.61 10.86
C LEU A 192 11.66 -22.67 11.22
N GLY A 193 10.45 -23.02 10.78
CA GLY A 193 9.22 -22.32 11.11
C GLY A 193 8.09 -23.28 11.45
N VAL A 194 7.15 -22.83 12.30
CA VAL A 194 5.97 -23.60 12.69
C VAL A 194 4.73 -22.97 12.07
N LYS A 195 3.91 -23.81 11.44
CA LYS A 195 2.63 -23.43 10.85
C LYS A 195 1.48 -24.01 11.69
N PRO A 196 1.04 -23.32 12.75
CA PRO A 196 -0.09 -23.77 13.55
C PRO A 196 -1.40 -23.50 12.81
N ILE A 197 -2.28 -24.50 12.80
CA ILE A 197 -3.67 -24.37 12.33
C ILE A 197 -4.53 -25.19 13.30
N SER A 198 -5.44 -24.51 14.00
CA SER A 198 -6.30 -25.11 15.00
C SER A 198 -7.72 -25.35 14.49
N GLU A 199 -8.42 -26.28 15.13
CA GLU A 199 -9.86 -26.49 14.89
C GLU A 199 -10.65 -25.23 15.26
N PHE A 200 -10.32 -24.61 16.39
CA PHE A 200 -10.97 -23.40 16.88
C PHE A 200 -10.86 -22.25 15.88
N GLY A 201 -9.63 -21.93 15.43
CA GLY A 201 -9.38 -20.85 14.46
C GLY A 201 -10.04 -21.13 13.12
N SER A 202 -9.98 -22.38 12.67
CA SER A 202 -10.59 -22.82 11.41
C SER A 202 -12.12 -22.72 11.44
N LYS A 203 -12.75 -23.30 12.48
CA LYS A 203 -14.22 -23.31 12.57
C LYS A 203 -14.79 -21.90 12.74
N ARG A 204 -14.18 -21.01 13.52
CA ARG A 204 -14.69 -19.62 13.67
C ARG A 204 -14.63 -18.81 12.36
N LEU A 205 -13.56 -18.99 11.54
CA LEU A 205 -13.46 -18.36 10.24
C LEU A 205 -14.53 -18.89 9.28
N VAL A 206 -14.63 -20.22 9.15
CA VAL A 206 -15.60 -20.85 8.23
C VAL A 206 -17.04 -20.53 8.63
N ARG A 207 -17.35 -20.49 9.94
CA ARG A 207 -18.66 -20.04 10.44
C ARG A 207 -19.00 -18.65 9.95
N LYS A 208 -18.06 -17.70 10.06
CA LYS A 208 -18.26 -16.32 9.59
C LYS A 208 -18.47 -16.27 8.07
N ALA A 209 -17.74 -17.06 7.30
CA ALA A 209 -17.89 -17.15 5.86
C ALA A 209 -19.23 -17.75 5.43
N ILE A 210 -19.70 -18.82 6.09
CA ILE A 210 -21.01 -19.44 5.81
C ILE A 210 -22.15 -18.49 6.20
N GLN A 211 -22.07 -17.88 7.39
CA GLN A 211 -23.07 -16.91 7.82
C GLN A 211 -23.16 -15.73 6.84
N TYR A 212 -22.01 -15.18 6.41
CA TYR A 212 -21.98 -14.15 5.39
C TYR A 212 -22.64 -14.58 4.09
N ALA A 213 -22.38 -15.81 3.64
CA ALA A 213 -23.00 -16.33 2.42
C ALA A 213 -24.54 -16.43 2.54
N ILE A 214 -25.04 -16.87 3.69
CA ILE A 214 -26.49 -16.93 3.98
C ILE A 214 -27.10 -15.53 4.00
N ASP A 215 -26.53 -14.61 4.78
CA ASP A 215 -27.06 -13.25 4.98
C ASP A 215 -27.07 -12.43 3.68
N ASN A 216 -26.08 -12.65 2.82
CA ASN A 216 -25.91 -11.93 1.56
C ASN A 216 -26.42 -12.73 0.33
N LYS A 217 -27.12 -13.85 0.56
CA LYS A 217 -27.69 -14.70 -0.51
C LYS A 217 -26.66 -15.19 -1.53
N ARG A 218 -25.42 -15.41 -1.07
CA ARG A 218 -24.34 -15.97 -1.89
C ARG A 218 -24.60 -17.48 -2.12
N GLU A 219 -24.13 -17.99 -3.24
CA GLU A 219 -24.48 -19.35 -3.70
C GLU A 219 -23.59 -20.45 -3.14
N SER A 220 -22.34 -20.13 -2.85
CA SER A 220 -21.35 -21.12 -2.40
C SER A 220 -20.29 -20.58 -1.46
N VAL A 221 -19.76 -21.46 -0.61
CA VAL A 221 -18.52 -21.26 0.15
C VAL A 221 -17.51 -22.32 -0.28
N THR A 222 -16.36 -21.87 -0.78
CA THR A 222 -15.25 -22.75 -1.20
C THR A 222 -14.14 -22.72 -0.15
N LEU A 223 -13.85 -23.87 0.44
CA LEU A 223 -12.71 -24.07 1.34
C LEU A 223 -11.44 -24.21 0.49
N VAL A 224 -10.54 -23.25 0.55
CA VAL A 224 -9.28 -23.26 -0.22
C VAL A 224 -8.14 -23.75 0.66
N HIS A 225 -7.42 -24.79 0.23
CA HIS A 225 -6.41 -25.46 1.04
C HIS A 225 -5.36 -26.18 0.20
N LYS A 226 -4.20 -26.53 0.81
CA LYS A 226 -3.17 -27.42 0.24
C LYS A 226 -3.11 -28.75 1.01
N GLY A 227 -4.25 -29.30 1.39
CA GLY A 227 -4.39 -30.47 2.25
C GLY A 227 -3.88 -31.79 1.67
N ASN A 228 -3.63 -31.87 0.35
CA ASN A 228 -2.97 -33.02 -0.28
C ASN A 228 -1.49 -33.13 0.12
N ILE A 229 -0.86 -32.04 0.54
CA ILE A 229 0.51 -31.97 1.04
C ILE A 229 0.51 -31.80 2.57
N MET A 230 -0.17 -30.79 3.09
CA MET A 230 -0.24 -30.44 4.51
C MET A 230 -1.48 -31.06 5.16
N LYS A 231 -1.45 -32.38 5.34
CA LYS A 231 -2.63 -33.18 5.73
C LYS A 231 -3.22 -32.82 7.09
N PHE A 232 -2.37 -32.51 8.07
CA PHE A 232 -2.76 -32.31 9.47
C PHE A 232 -2.94 -30.83 9.84
N THR A 233 -2.70 -29.93 8.93
CA THR A 233 -2.94 -28.49 9.03
C THR A 233 -4.02 -28.09 8.03
N GLU A 234 -3.69 -27.79 6.79
CA GLU A 234 -4.67 -27.36 5.79
C GLU A 234 -5.69 -28.43 5.39
N GLY A 235 -5.30 -29.71 5.42
CA GLY A 235 -6.24 -30.83 5.24
C GLY A 235 -7.22 -30.96 6.40
N ALA A 236 -6.77 -30.69 7.62
CA ALA A 236 -7.63 -30.61 8.79
C ALA A 236 -8.61 -29.43 8.71
N PHE A 237 -8.15 -28.23 8.30
CA PHE A 237 -9.02 -27.08 8.03
C PHE A 237 -10.19 -27.46 7.11
N ARG A 238 -9.90 -28.11 5.99
CA ARG A 238 -10.95 -28.61 5.08
C ARG A 238 -11.95 -29.50 5.82
N SER A 239 -11.47 -30.47 6.58
CA SER A 239 -12.33 -31.43 7.29
C SER A 239 -13.19 -30.76 8.34
N TRP A 240 -12.63 -29.88 9.16
CA TRP A 240 -13.34 -29.09 10.15
C TRP A 240 -14.36 -28.12 9.53
N GLY A 241 -14.06 -27.59 8.34
CA GLY A 241 -15.00 -26.74 7.61
C GLY A 241 -16.26 -27.49 7.17
N TYR A 242 -16.12 -28.72 6.64
CA TYR A 242 -17.26 -29.57 6.31
C TYR A 242 -18.02 -30.07 7.55
N GLU A 243 -17.31 -30.39 8.64
CA GLU A 243 -17.90 -30.79 9.91
C GLU A 243 -18.79 -29.66 10.45
N LEU A 244 -18.24 -28.45 10.57
CA LEU A 244 -18.96 -27.27 11.01
C LEU A 244 -20.21 -27.00 10.15
N ALA A 245 -20.08 -27.04 8.82
CA ALA A 245 -21.20 -26.81 7.91
C ALA A 245 -22.36 -27.78 8.18
N ARG A 246 -22.04 -29.03 8.46
CA ARG A 246 -23.02 -30.06 8.77
C ARG A 246 -23.64 -29.88 10.15
N GLU A 247 -22.82 -29.57 11.16
CA GLU A 247 -23.24 -29.48 12.54
C GLU A 247 -24.08 -28.24 12.83
N GLU A 248 -23.67 -27.07 12.30
CA GLU A 248 -24.29 -25.80 12.64
C GLU A 248 -25.20 -25.24 11.54
N PHE A 249 -25.00 -25.64 10.27
CA PHE A 249 -25.69 -25.08 9.11
C PHE A 249 -26.35 -26.13 8.21
N GLY A 250 -26.57 -27.36 8.68
CA GLY A 250 -27.13 -28.45 7.87
C GLY A 250 -28.48 -28.12 7.23
N ASP A 251 -29.29 -27.29 7.90
CA ASP A 251 -30.57 -26.82 7.34
C ASP A 251 -30.40 -25.76 6.23
N SER A 252 -29.23 -25.12 6.10
CA SER A 252 -28.97 -24.03 5.16
C SER A 252 -27.88 -24.35 4.15
N THR A 253 -27.19 -25.48 4.27
CA THR A 253 -26.07 -25.86 3.39
C THR A 253 -26.24 -27.25 2.79
N ILE A 254 -25.57 -27.49 1.68
CA ILE A 254 -25.34 -28.81 1.07
C ILE A 254 -23.89 -28.91 0.61
N THR A 255 -23.36 -30.10 0.55
CA THR A 255 -22.02 -30.33 -0.05
C THR A 255 -22.11 -30.35 -1.58
N GLU A 256 -20.96 -30.14 -2.25
CA GLU A 256 -20.87 -30.30 -3.72
C GLU A 256 -21.24 -31.72 -4.16
N GLU A 257 -20.90 -32.75 -3.36
CA GLU A 257 -21.29 -34.13 -3.61
C GLU A 257 -22.82 -34.33 -3.58
N GLU A 258 -23.48 -33.75 -2.57
CA GLU A 258 -24.96 -33.79 -2.46
C GLU A 258 -25.63 -33.00 -3.59
N LEU A 259 -25.05 -31.87 -4.03
CA LEU A 259 -25.55 -31.10 -5.16
C LEU A 259 -25.68 -31.96 -6.41
N TYR A 260 -24.71 -32.81 -6.69
CA TYR A 260 -24.77 -33.68 -7.87
C TYR A 260 -25.55 -34.98 -7.62
N SER A 261 -25.39 -35.63 -6.47
CA SER A 261 -26.01 -36.92 -6.18
C SER A 261 -27.51 -36.84 -5.85
N ALA A 262 -27.90 -35.80 -5.09
CA ALA A 262 -29.29 -35.67 -4.63
C ALA A 262 -30.10 -34.65 -5.46
N TYR A 263 -29.43 -33.60 -6.00
CA TYR A 263 -30.13 -32.50 -6.67
C TYR A 263 -29.81 -32.37 -8.18
N GLY A 264 -29.07 -33.35 -8.74
CA GLY A 264 -28.77 -33.41 -10.19
C GLY A 264 -28.02 -32.17 -10.72
N GLY A 265 -27.20 -31.55 -9.89
CA GLY A 265 -26.42 -30.33 -10.21
C GLY A 265 -27.20 -29.01 -10.14
N LYS A 266 -28.45 -29.01 -9.68
CA LYS A 266 -29.28 -27.82 -9.52
C LYS A 266 -29.34 -27.43 -8.05
N ARG A 267 -28.73 -26.30 -7.69
CA ARG A 267 -28.74 -25.78 -6.32
C ARG A 267 -30.18 -25.42 -5.88
N PRO A 268 -30.67 -25.91 -4.74
CA PRO A 268 -31.89 -25.39 -4.13
C PRO A 268 -31.71 -23.90 -3.75
N PRO A 269 -32.69 -23.03 -4.00
CA PRO A 269 -32.53 -21.57 -3.80
C PRO A 269 -32.17 -21.16 -2.38
N ASP A 270 -32.55 -21.95 -1.40
CA ASP A 270 -32.37 -21.72 0.04
C ASP A 270 -31.09 -22.39 0.61
N LYS A 271 -30.28 -23.02 -0.24
CA LYS A 271 -29.06 -23.73 0.18
C LYS A 271 -27.79 -23.05 -0.33
N VAL A 272 -26.78 -22.97 0.52
CA VAL A 272 -25.40 -22.60 0.17
C VAL A 272 -24.60 -23.88 -0.09
N VAL A 273 -23.89 -23.95 -1.22
CA VAL A 273 -23.05 -25.10 -1.56
C VAL A 273 -21.69 -24.98 -0.88
N ILE A 274 -21.34 -25.96 -0.04
CA ILE A 274 -20.00 -26.08 0.52
C ILE A 274 -19.16 -26.98 -0.38
N LYS A 275 -18.05 -26.43 -0.86
CA LYS A 275 -17.10 -27.14 -1.73
C LYS A 275 -15.67 -26.85 -1.34
N ASP A 276 -14.71 -27.56 -1.89
CA ASP A 276 -13.29 -27.30 -1.65
C ASP A 276 -12.46 -27.29 -2.92
N ARG A 277 -11.36 -26.56 -2.88
CA ARG A 277 -10.37 -26.52 -3.97
C ARG A 277 -8.95 -26.46 -3.41
N ILE A 278 -8.05 -27.17 -4.08
CA ILE A 278 -6.62 -27.09 -3.80
C ILE A 278 -6.12 -25.71 -4.23
N ALA A 279 -5.25 -25.09 -3.43
CA ALA A 279 -4.81 -23.70 -3.58
C ALA A 279 -4.25 -23.37 -4.98
N ASP A 280 -3.42 -24.22 -5.56
CA ASP A 280 -2.88 -24.00 -6.91
C ASP A 280 -3.96 -24.01 -7.99
N ILE A 281 -5.01 -24.82 -7.80
CA ILE A 281 -6.13 -24.86 -8.76
C ILE A 281 -6.99 -23.60 -8.67
N ILE A 282 -7.23 -23.06 -7.46
CA ILE A 282 -8.07 -21.86 -7.32
C ILE A 282 -7.45 -20.65 -8.03
N PHE A 283 -6.12 -20.46 -7.97
CA PHE A 283 -5.43 -19.41 -8.71
C PHE A 283 -5.66 -19.50 -10.22
N GLN A 284 -5.66 -20.72 -10.78
CA GLN A 284 -5.96 -20.93 -12.18
C GLN A 284 -7.45 -20.71 -12.48
N MET A 285 -8.34 -21.19 -11.62
CA MET A 285 -9.77 -21.12 -11.86
C MET A 285 -10.31 -19.69 -11.76
N MET A 286 -9.76 -18.85 -10.89
CA MET A 286 -10.12 -17.43 -10.81
C MET A 286 -9.85 -16.70 -12.14
N LEU A 287 -8.78 -17.05 -12.86
CA LEU A 287 -8.48 -16.49 -14.19
C LEU A 287 -9.39 -17.05 -15.29
N LEU A 288 -9.80 -18.31 -15.21
CA LEU A 288 -10.47 -19.02 -16.31
C LEU A 288 -11.99 -19.10 -16.17
N ARG A 289 -12.49 -19.18 -14.95
CA ARG A 289 -13.90 -19.43 -14.61
C ARG A 289 -14.25 -18.82 -13.25
N PRO A 290 -14.07 -17.50 -13.06
CA PRO A 290 -14.31 -16.85 -11.77
C PRO A 290 -15.77 -16.96 -11.31
N ASN A 291 -16.72 -17.01 -12.23
CA ASN A 291 -18.15 -17.15 -11.98
C ASN A 291 -18.56 -18.49 -11.32
N GLU A 292 -17.66 -19.47 -11.21
CA GLU A 292 -17.90 -20.68 -10.43
C GLU A 292 -17.72 -20.45 -8.91
N PHE A 293 -17.21 -19.28 -8.49
CA PHE A 293 -16.87 -18.99 -7.10
C PHE A 293 -17.60 -17.77 -6.58
N ASP A 294 -17.84 -17.78 -5.27
CA ASP A 294 -18.62 -16.72 -4.61
C ASP A 294 -17.94 -16.31 -3.30
N VAL A 295 -18.01 -17.14 -2.24
CA VAL A 295 -17.27 -16.91 -1.01
C VAL A 295 -16.11 -17.91 -0.92
N LEU A 296 -14.91 -17.41 -0.65
CA LEU A 296 -13.70 -18.24 -0.49
C LEU A 296 -13.24 -18.16 0.98
N ALA A 297 -13.10 -19.28 1.66
CA ALA A 297 -12.56 -19.34 3.02
C ALA A 297 -11.22 -20.08 3.02
N THR A 298 -10.19 -19.50 3.62
CA THR A 298 -8.82 -20.05 3.52
C THR A 298 -7.92 -19.65 4.68
N MET A 299 -6.78 -20.33 4.80
CA MET A 299 -5.71 -20.03 5.74
C MET A 299 -5.06 -18.70 5.44
N ASN A 300 -4.29 -18.22 6.41
CA ASN A 300 -3.72 -16.87 6.40
C ASN A 300 -2.81 -16.63 5.17
N LEU A 301 -1.80 -17.46 4.94
CA LEU A 301 -0.87 -17.29 3.82
C LEU A 301 -1.56 -17.45 2.45
N ASN A 302 -2.38 -18.47 2.28
CA ASN A 302 -3.11 -18.69 1.03
C ASN A 302 -4.04 -17.49 0.74
N GLY A 303 -4.70 -16.96 1.77
CA GLY A 303 -5.60 -15.81 1.65
C GLY A 303 -4.87 -14.51 1.31
N ASP A 304 -3.64 -14.34 1.81
CA ASP A 304 -2.78 -13.20 1.46
C ASP A 304 -2.46 -13.20 -0.04
N TYR A 305 -1.91 -14.29 -0.54
CA TYR A 305 -1.57 -14.41 -1.95
C TYR A 305 -2.79 -14.34 -2.87
N LEU A 306 -3.85 -15.06 -2.52
CA LEU A 306 -5.04 -15.16 -3.35
C LEU A 306 -5.76 -13.83 -3.49
N SER A 307 -5.91 -13.07 -2.40
CA SER A 307 -6.62 -11.80 -2.45
C SER A 307 -5.94 -10.76 -3.33
N ASP A 308 -4.60 -10.69 -3.29
CA ASP A 308 -3.84 -9.76 -4.12
C ASP A 308 -3.81 -10.21 -5.59
N ALA A 309 -3.74 -11.53 -5.84
CA ALA A 309 -3.83 -12.07 -7.19
C ALA A 309 -5.18 -11.76 -7.85
N VAL A 310 -6.29 -12.02 -7.14
CA VAL A 310 -7.64 -11.75 -7.67
C VAL A 310 -7.90 -10.24 -7.77
N ALA A 311 -7.38 -9.43 -6.85
CA ALA A 311 -7.46 -7.97 -6.98
C ALA A 311 -6.77 -7.47 -8.26
N ALA A 312 -5.63 -8.06 -8.66
CA ALA A 312 -4.95 -7.70 -9.90
C ALA A 312 -5.80 -8.00 -11.15
N GLU A 313 -6.69 -8.97 -11.07
CA GLU A 313 -7.59 -9.34 -12.18
C GLU A 313 -8.68 -8.28 -12.45
N VAL A 314 -8.99 -7.44 -11.49
CA VAL A 314 -10.09 -6.45 -11.58
C VAL A 314 -9.65 -5.00 -11.43
N GLY A 315 -8.37 -4.69 -11.56
CA GLY A 315 -7.86 -3.32 -11.53
C GLY A 315 -6.74 -3.07 -10.52
N GLY A 316 -6.41 -4.05 -9.69
CA GLY A 316 -5.28 -4.03 -8.77
C GLY A 316 -5.64 -3.61 -7.34
N VAL A 317 -4.66 -3.74 -6.46
CA VAL A 317 -4.81 -3.46 -5.01
C VAL A 317 -5.16 -2.00 -4.69
N GLY A 318 -4.98 -1.07 -5.63
CA GLY A 318 -5.35 0.35 -5.48
C GLY A 318 -6.86 0.58 -5.31
N ILE A 319 -7.70 -0.41 -5.65
CA ILE A 319 -9.15 -0.36 -5.49
C ILE A 319 -9.72 -1.51 -4.68
N ALA A 320 -8.88 -2.43 -4.19
CA ALA A 320 -9.31 -3.58 -3.41
C ALA A 320 -9.53 -3.19 -1.94
N PRO A 321 -10.74 -3.34 -1.40
CA PRO A 321 -11.03 -3.03 0.00
C PRO A 321 -10.70 -4.20 0.92
N GLY A 322 -10.63 -3.92 2.22
CA GLY A 322 -10.46 -4.92 3.25
C GLY A 322 -11.04 -4.55 4.60
N ALA A 323 -11.31 -5.56 5.39
CA ALA A 323 -11.69 -5.43 6.79
C ALA A 323 -11.06 -6.54 7.62
N ASN A 324 -10.69 -6.23 8.85
CA ASN A 324 -10.28 -7.21 9.86
C ASN A 324 -11.34 -7.23 10.95
N MET A 325 -11.90 -8.39 11.24
CA MET A 325 -13.08 -8.52 12.09
C MET A 325 -12.90 -9.57 13.17
N SER A 326 -13.33 -9.24 14.38
CA SER A 326 -13.70 -10.19 15.42
C SER A 326 -15.23 -10.41 15.43
N ASP A 327 -15.78 -10.88 16.54
CA ASP A 327 -17.23 -10.98 16.67
C ASP A 327 -17.90 -9.61 16.78
N ASN A 328 -17.25 -8.65 17.45
CA ASN A 328 -17.83 -7.33 17.73
C ASN A 328 -17.01 -6.16 17.15
N VAL A 329 -15.72 -6.30 16.96
CA VAL A 329 -14.83 -5.22 16.47
C VAL A 329 -14.55 -5.42 14.99
N ALA A 330 -14.67 -4.34 14.22
CA ALA A 330 -14.32 -4.30 12.81
C ALA A 330 -13.40 -3.11 12.52
N VAL A 331 -12.23 -3.40 11.94
CA VAL A 331 -11.26 -2.41 11.48
C VAL A 331 -11.13 -2.54 9.97
N PHE A 332 -11.67 -1.56 9.26
CA PHE A 332 -11.60 -1.48 7.80
C PHE A 332 -10.27 -0.90 7.37
N GLU A 333 -9.70 -1.37 6.26
CA GLU A 333 -8.37 -0.92 5.83
C GLU A 333 -8.16 -1.00 4.33
N ALA A 334 -7.34 -0.10 3.79
CA ALA A 334 -6.77 -0.27 2.46
C ALA A 334 -5.86 -1.51 2.43
N THR A 335 -5.91 -2.30 1.36
CA THR A 335 -5.14 -3.55 1.25
C THR A 335 -3.70 -3.34 0.78
N HIS A 336 -3.39 -2.17 0.19
CA HIS A 336 -2.04 -1.81 -0.27
C HIS A 336 -1.17 -1.23 0.85
N GLY A 337 0.14 -1.16 0.61
CA GLY A 337 1.13 -0.56 1.53
C GLY A 337 1.18 0.98 1.47
N THR A 338 2.13 1.55 2.19
CA THR A 338 2.31 3.01 2.39
C THR A 338 2.87 3.77 1.19
N ALA A 339 3.43 3.10 0.21
CA ALA A 339 4.02 3.68 -1.00
C ALA A 339 4.76 5.02 -0.76
N PRO A 340 5.79 5.07 0.09
CA PRO A 340 6.39 6.32 0.59
C PRO A 340 6.93 7.22 -0.51
N LYS A 341 7.25 6.65 -1.68
CA LYS A 341 7.66 7.40 -2.87
C LYS A 341 6.61 8.41 -3.34
N TYR A 342 5.34 8.17 -3.06
CA TYR A 342 4.20 8.99 -3.51
C TYR A 342 3.56 9.80 -2.38
N ALA A 343 4.10 9.74 -1.16
CA ALA A 343 3.57 10.46 0.00
C ALA A 343 3.48 11.97 -0.26
N ASN A 344 2.37 12.59 0.14
CA ASN A 344 2.09 14.02 0.02
C ASN A 344 2.18 14.57 -1.43
N GLN A 345 1.91 13.74 -2.43
CA GLN A 345 1.92 14.17 -3.84
C GLN A 345 0.52 14.36 -4.42
N ASP A 346 -0.52 14.06 -3.66
CA ASP A 346 -1.91 14.16 -4.12
C ASP A 346 -2.13 13.43 -5.48
N LYS A 347 -1.59 12.21 -5.60
CA LYS A 347 -1.49 11.52 -6.89
C LYS A 347 -2.12 10.14 -6.95
N VAL A 348 -2.17 9.44 -5.82
CA VAL A 348 -2.55 8.03 -5.75
C VAL A 348 -4.05 7.82 -5.84
N ASN A 349 -4.46 6.63 -6.28
CA ASN A 349 -5.87 6.22 -6.29
C ASN A 349 -6.36 6.00 -4.84
N PRO A 350 -7.42 6.68 -4.39
CA PRO A 350 -7.97 6.47 -3.05
C PRO A 350 -8.91 5.26 -2.98
N GLY A 351 -9.16 4.56 -4.09
CA GLY A 351 -10.23 3.57 -4.26
C GLY A 351 -10.22 2.46 -3.20
N SER A 352 -9.05 1.92 -2.84
CA SER A 352 -8.97 0.86 -1.84
C SER A 352 -9.50 1.31 -0.47
N LEU A 353 -9.08 2.47 0.03
CA LEU A 353 -9.60 3.02 1.28
C LEU A 353 -11.05 3.46 1.14
N LEU A 354 -11.40 4.08 0.02
CA LEU A 354 -12.76 4.51 -0.29
C LEU A 354 -13.75 3.33 -0.20
N PHE A 355 -13.45 2.21 -0.86
CA PHE A 355 -14.29 1.02 -0.82
C PHE A 355 -14.23 0.27 0.52
N SER A 356 -13.14 0.39 1.27
CA SER A 356 -13.13 -0.07 2.66
C SER A 356 -14.14 0.69 3.52
N GLY A 357 -14.30 1.99 3.27
CA GLY A 357 -15.38 2.79 3.84
C GLY A 357 -16.78 2.40 3.33
N VAL A 358 -16.93 1.99 2.07
CA VAL A 358 -18.17 1.41 1.56
C VAL A 358 -18.54 0.15 2.34
N MET A 359 -17.57 -0.75 2.57
CA MET A 359 -17.79 -1.92 3.45
C MET A 359 -18.18 -1.53 4.86
N MET A 360 -17.54 -0.51 5.42
CA MET A 360 -17.86 0.04 6.75
C MET A 360 -19.30 0.57 6.80
N LEU A 361 -19.74 1.31 5.80
CA LEU A 361 -21.11 1.83 5.72
C LEU A 361 -22.15 0.70 5.62
N HIS A 362 -21.90 -0.33 4.81
CA HIS A 362 -22.74 -1.53 4.78
C HIS A 362 -22.77 -2.22 6.15
N HIS A 363 -21.63 -2.36 6.82
CA HIS A 363 -21.52 -3.00 8.12
C HIS A 363 -22.33 -2.31 9.21
N ILE A 364 -22.42 -0.99 9.19
CA ILE A 364 -23.25 -0.20 10.11
C ILE A 364 -24.69 0.00 9.62
N GLY A 365 -25.10 -0.68 8.54
CA GLY A 365 -26.46 -0.62 8.00
C GLY A 365 -26.81 0.68 7.26
N TRP A 366 -25.80 1.37 6.70
CA TRP A 366 -25.98 2.60 5.92
C TRP A 366 -25.76 2.35 4.42
N SER A 367 -26.47 1.35 3.89
CA SER A 367 -26.28 0.83 2.53
C SER A 367 -26.57 1.86 1.45
N GLU A 368 -27.55 2.76 1.66
CA GLU A 368 -27.89 3.78 0.66
C GLU A 368 -26.70 4.73 0.39
N ALA A 369 -25.96 5.10 1.42
CA ALA A 369 -24.75 5.90 1.26
C ALA A 369 -23.61 5.13 0.57
N ALA A 370 -23.46 3.85 0.91
CA ALA A 370 -22.49 2.95 0.29
C ALA A 370 -22.76 2.76 -1.21
N ASP A 371 -24.02 2.55 -1.58
CA ASP A 371 -24.46 2.35 -2.97
C ASP A 371 -24.25 3.62 -3.81
N LEU A 372 -24.50 4.81 -3.25
CA LEU A 372 -24.21 6.08 -3.92
C LEU A 372 -22.73 6.24 -4.27
N ILE A 373 -21.82 5.89 -3.35
CA ILE A 373 -20.37 5.97 -3.60
C ILE A 373 -19.97 5.01 -4.72
N THR A 374 -20.51 3.80 -4.69
CA THR A 374 -20.20 2.78 -5.69
C THR A 374 -20.67 3.20 -7.07
N ALA A 375 -21.91 3.69 -7.20
CA ALA A 375 -22.46 4.18 -8.45
C ALA A 375 -21.67 5.39 -8.99
N ALA A 376 -21.34 6.34 -8.13
CA ALA A 376 -20.54 7.50 -8.52
C ALA A 376 -19.14 7.11 -8.99
N TYR A 377 -18.52 6.11 -8.34
CA TYR A 377 -17.21 5.63 -8.76
C TYR A 377 -17.24 5.04 -10.17
N GLU A 378 -18.22 4.18 -10.46
CA GLU A 378 -18.39 3.56 -11.79
C GLU A 378 -18.66 4.62 -12.86
N GLU A 379 -19.48 5.63 -12.59
CA GLU A 379 -19.76 6.71 -13.54
C GLU A 379 -18.53 7.59 -13.82
N VAL A 380 -17.82 8.01 -12.78
CA VAL A 380 -16.62 8.84 -12.90
C VAL A 380 -15.51 8.12 -13.67
N VAL A 381 -15.28 6.82 -13.37
CA VAL A 381 -14.28 6.01 -14.08
C VAL A 381 -14.69 5.75 -15.54
N THR A 382 -15.97 5.44 -15.78
CA THR A 382 -16.51 5.25 -17.14
C THR A 382 -16.39 6.53 -17.97
N SER A 383 -16.55 7.69 -17.34
CA SER A 383 -16.32 9.02 -17.92
C SER A 383 -14.83 9.33 -18.13
N LYS A 384 -13.94 8.37 -17.82
CA LYS A 384 -12.48 8.44 -17.97
C LYS A 384 -11.81 9.54 -17.12
N ILE A 385 -12.43 9.93 -16.02
CA ILE A 385 -11.82 10.77 -15.00
C ILE A 385 -11.18 9.84 -13.98
N VAL A 386 -9.85 9.74 -14.00
CA VAL A 386 -9.14 8.70 -13.24
C VAL A 386 -7.79 9.20 -12.73
N THR A 387 -7.27 8.57 -11.71
CA THR A 387 -5.93 8.80 -11.20
C THR A 387 -4.86 8.18 -12.12
N TYR A 388 -3.59 8.51 -11.90
CA TYR A 388 -2.45 8.18 -12.77
C TYR A 388 -2.32 6.69 -13.10
N ASP A 389 -2.71 5.81 -12.17
CA ASP A 389 -2.60 4.36 -12.30
C ASP A 389 -3.52 3.80 -13.41
N PHE A 390 -4.72 4.32 -13.53
CA PHE A 390 -5.65 3.98 -14.60
C PHE A 390 -5.44 4.84 -15.86
N ALA A 391 -5.06 6.11 -15.71
CA ALA A 391 -4.85 7.00 -16.83
C ALA A 391 -3.84 6.47 -17.85
N ARG A 392 -2.78 5.79 -17.38
CA ARG A 392 -1.78 5.14 -18.24
C ARG A 392 -2.28 3.90 -18.97
N GLN A 393 -3.47 3.39 -18.65
CA GLN A 393 -4.06 2.17 -19.21
C GLN A 393 -5.31 2.45 -20.04
N ILE A 394 -5.94 3.63 -19.89
CA ILE A 394 -7.19 4.01 -20.55
C ILE A 394 -6.88 5.08 -21.60
N GLU A 395 -7.08 4.77 -22.86
CA GLU A 395 -6.89 5.73 -23.95
C GLU A 395 -7.88 6.89 -23.83
N GLY A 396 -7.36 8.11 -23.93
CA GLY A 396 -8.14 9.34 -23.79
C GLY A 396 -8.60 9.64 -22.37
N ALA A 397 -7.98 9.02 -21.35
CA ALA A 397 -8.27 9.30 -19.98
C ALA A 397 -7.86 10.72 -19.55
N SER A 398 -8.66 11.28 -18.65
CA SER A 398 -8.37 12.51 -17.94
C SER A 398 -7.66 12.17 -16.64
N GLU A 399 -6.32 12.28 -16.60
CA GLU A 399 -5.57 12.09 -15.36
C GLU A 399 -5.88 13.23 -14.38
N VAL A 400 -6.28 12.86 -13.16
CA VAL A 400 -6.59 13.80 -12.08
C VAL A 400 -5.82 13.45 -10.81
N LYS A 401 -5.70 14.41 -9.90
CA LYS A 401 -5.12 14.21 -8.58
C LYS A 401 -6.07 13.43 -7.67
N THR A 402 -5.56 12.87 -6.58
CA THR A 402 -6.37 12.20 -5.53
C THR A 402 -7.51 13.08 -5.04
N SER A 403 -7.21 14.34 -4.70
CA SER A 403 -8.20 15.33 -4.23
C SER A 403 -9.25 15.67 -5.29
N GLN A 404 -8.83 15.84 -6.55
CA GLN A 404 -9.73 16.13 -7.67
C GLN A 404 -10.60 14.92 -8.05
N PHE A 405 -10.09 13.71 -7.89
CA PHE A 405 -10.89 12.50 -8.06
C PHE A 405 -12.03 12.44 -7.02
N ALA A 406 -11.72 12.80 -5.76
CA ALA A 406 -12.75 12.94 -4.72
C ALA A 406 -13.75 14.05 -5.05
N ASP A 407 -13.31 15.19 -5.61
CA ASP A 407 -14.23 16.27 -6.05
C ASP A 407 -15.19 15.77 -7.14
N ALA A 408 -14.70 15.01 -8.12
CA ALA A 408 -15.54 14.43 -9.17
C ALA A 408 -16.57 13.44 -8.60
N LEU A 409 -16.18 12.57 -7.67
CA LEU A 409 -17.08 11.65 -6.97
C LEU A 409 -18.16 12.40 -6.18
N ILE A 410 -17.79 13.45 -5.47
CA ILE A 410 -18.73 14.27 -4.69
C ILE A 410 -19.72 14.97 -5.62
N ALA A 411 -19.24 15.54 -6.72
CA ALA A 411 -20.10 16.19 -7.72
C ALA A 411 -21.12 15.19 -8.32
N GLU A 412 -20.67 13.97 -8.65
CA GLU A 412 -21.56 12.92 -9.12
C GLU A 412 -22.60 12.51 -8.08
N ILE A 413 -22.19 12.29 -6.82
CA ILE A 413 -23.10 11.99 -5.69
C ILE A 413 -24.16 13.09 -5.51
N GLN A 414 -23.78 14.35 -5.71
CA GLN A 414 -24.70 15.49 -5.61
C GLN A 414 -25.64 15.59 -6.83
N GLY A 415 -25.29 15.00 -7.97
CA GLY A 415 -25.96 15.14 -9.25
C GLY A 415 -25.60 16.43 -9.98
N ASP A 416 -24.45 16.99 -9.66
CA ASP A 416 -23.94 18.27 -10.18
C ASP A 416 -22.71 18.09 -11.08
N LEU A 417 -22.35 16.84 -11.44
CA LEU A 417 -21.17 16.58 -12.27
C LEU A 417 -21.38 17.06 -13.70
N ASP A 418 -20.80 18.21 -14.03
CA ASP A 418 -20.66 18.69 -15.41
C ASP A 418 -19.28 18.27 -15.95
N LEU A 419 -19.28 17.27 -16.82
CA LEU A 419 -18.06 16.70 -17.40
C LEU A 419 -17.26 17.70 -18.25
N GLU A 420 -17.94 18.63 -18.96
CA GLU A 420 -17.26 19.65 -19.79
C GLU A 420 -16.63 20.71 -18.91
N GLN A 421 -17.36 21.20 -17.91
CA GLN A 421 -16.84 22.13 -16.93
C GLN A 421 -15.67 21.52 -16.15
N PHE A 422 -15.81 20.30 -15.63
CA PHE A 422 -14.76 19.60 -14.87
C PHE A 422 -13.48 19.45 -15.69
N ARG A 423 -13.58 19.06 -16.97
CA ARG A 423 -12.43 18.95 -17.88
C ARG A 423 -11.78 20.30 -18.13
N SER A 424 -12.58 21.35 -18.34
CA SER A 424 -12.09 22.70 -18.56
C SER A 424 -11.34 23.25 -17.36
N GLU A 425 -11.88 23.11 -16.15
CA GLU A 425 -11.26 23.56 -14.89
C GLU A 425 -9.94 22.80 -14.64
N ARG A 426 -9.91 21.49 -14.92
CA ARG A 426 -8.71 20.66 -14.84
C ARG A 426 -7.63 21.17 -15.80
N ASP A 427 -7.97 21.38 -17.07
CA ASP A 427 -7.02 21.81 -18.10
C ASP A 427 -6.44 23.19 -17.77
N GLN A 428 -7.26 24.08 -17.19
CA GLN A 428 -6.79 25.37 -16.64
C GLN A 428 -5.84 25.19 -15.46
N ALA A 429 -6.14 24.24 -14.56
CA ALA A 429 -5.29 23.95 -13.41
C ALA A 429 -3.94 23.34 -13.84
N ILE A 430 -3.95 22.42 -14.81
CA ILE A 430 -2.74 21.83 -15.40
C ILE A 430 -1.90 22.92 -16.09
N GLU A 431 -2.52 23.77 -16.87
CA GLU A 431 -1.84 24.87 -17.58
C GLU A 431 -1.25 25.89 -16.59
N LYS A 432 -1.96 26.21 -15.51
CA LYS A 432 -1.46 27.05 -14.43
C LYS A 432 -0.26 26.42 -13.70
N ASP A 433 -0.32 25.12 -13.43
CA ASP A 433 0.78 24.38 -12.79
C ASP A 433 1.98 24.28 -13.77
N ARG A 434 1.75 24.04 -15.06
CA ARG A 434 2.76 24.08 -16.12
C ARG A 434 3.45 25.45 -16.19
N LYS A 435 2.69 26.54 -16.26
CA LYS A 435 3.23 27.90 -16.25
C LYS A 435 4.01 28.21 -14.98
N THR A 436 3.52 27.74 -13.83
CA THR A 436 4.22 27.91 -12.55
C THR A 436 5.53 27.11 -12.51
N ARG A 437 5.54 25.92 -13.10
CA ARG A 437 6.77 25.11 -13.25
C ARG A 437 7.73 25.74 -14.25
N GLU A 438 7.25 26.24 -15.38
CA GLU A 438 8.05 26.97 -16.37
C GLU A 438 8.67 28.25 -15.78
N LEU A 439 7.93 29.01 -15.00
CA LEU A 439 8.44 30.20 -14.28
C LEU A 439 9.46 29.86 -13.17
N ARG A 440 9.46 28.61 -12.66
CA ARG A 440 10.41 28.12 -11.65
C ARG A 440 11.54 27.28 -12.26
N ARG A 441 11.46 26.95 -13.54
CA ARG A 441 12.53 26.26 -14.26
C ARG A 441 13.60 27.27 -14.61
N VAL A 442 14.75 27.15 -13.98
CA VAL A 442 16.00 27.58 -14.58
C VAL A 442 16.21 26.59 -15.74
N SER A 443 16.21 27.06 -16.99
CA SER A 443 16.47 26.23 -18.15
C SER A 443 17.76 25.44 -17.94
N SER A 444 17.73 24.14 -18.25
CA SER A 444 18.97 23.37 -18.19
C SER A 444 19.93 23.87 -19.29
N PRO A 445 21.25 23.78 -19.10
CA PRO A 445 22.19 24.15 -20.16
C PRO A 445 21.89 23.48 -21.50
N LEU A 446 21.42 22.23 -21.48
CA LEU A 446 21.02 21.50 -22.68
C LEU A 446 19.78 22.13 -23.37
N GLU A 447 18.75 22.55 -22.61
CA GLU A 447 17.58 23.22 -23.15
C GLU A 447 17.94 24.55 -23.81
N GLU A 448 18.90 25.31 -23.25
CA GLU A 448 19.41 26.55 -23.84
C GLU A 448 20.17 26.29 -25.16
N MET A 449 20.96 25.20 -25.20
CA MET A 449 21.66 24.78 -26.42
C MET A 449 20.66 24.37 -27.52
N VAL A 450 19.65 23.57 -27.19
CA VAL A 450 18.57 23.19 -28.13
C VAL A 450 17.84 24.42 -28.65
N ALA A 451 17.46 25.34 -27.78
CA ALA A 451 16.74 26.56 -28.18
C ALA A 451 17.58 27.49 -29.05
N SER A 452 18.89 27.51 -28.87
CA SER A 452 19.81 28.32 -29.68
C SER A 452 20.34 27.63 -30.92
N GLY A 453 20.02 26.35 -31.14
CA GLY A 453 20.54 25.53 -32.25
C GLY A 453 22.04 25.24 -32.15
N ARG A 454 22.65 25.41 -30.99
CA ARG A 454 24.08 25.16 -30.77
C ARG A 454 24.30 23.72 -30.34
N ILE A 455 25.31 23.08 -30.92
CA ILE A 455 25.71 21.70 -30.52
C ILE A 455 26.75 21.82 -29.41
N PRO A 456 26.53 21.16 -28.25
CA PRO A 456 27.52 21.18 -27.18
C PRO A 456 28.75 20.31 -27.54
N HIS A 457 29.94 20.85 -27.33
CA HIS A 457 31.22 20.16 -27.61
C HIS A 457 32.03 19.93 -26.32
N THR A 458 31.92 20.83 -25.37
CA THR A 458 32.70 20.79 -24.14
C THR A 458 31.83 20.58 -22.91
N VAL A 459 32.47 20.18 -21.82
CA VAL A 459 31.83 20.03 -20.52
C VAL A 459 31.22 21.36 -20.05
N GLY A 460 31.86 22.49 -20.37
CA GLY A 460 31.36 23.82 -20.04
C GLY A 460 30.02 24.16 -20.69
N ASP A 461 29.73 23.56 -21.85
CA ASP A 461 28.47 23.79 -22.57
C ASP A 461 27.26 23.12 -21.86
N LEU A 462 27.50 22.01 -21.12
CA LEU A 462 26.45 21.20 -20.50
C LEU A 462 26.46 21.21 -18.98
N MET A 463 27.52 21.67 -18.32
CA MET A 463 27.60 21.65 -16.87
C MET A 463 26.49 22.47 -16.24
N ASN A 464 25.98 22.01 -15.12
CA ASN A 464 25.16 22.84 -14.24
C ASN A 464 26.08 23.80 -13.48
N PRO A 465 25.99 25.13 -13.74
CA PRO A 465 26.85 26.11 -13.08
C PRO A 465 26.45 26.31 -11.61
N ASN A 466 27.33 26.92 -10.83
CA ASN A 466 27.11 27.23 -9.41
C ASN A 466 26.76 25.99 -8.55
N PRO A 467 27.69 25.04 -8.43
CA PRO A 467 27.45 23.83 -7.67
C PRO A 467 27.21 24.14 -6.19
N VAL A 468 26.23 23.45 -5.60
CA VAL A 468 25.95 23.60 -4.17
C VAL A 468 27.07 22.96 -3.37
N SER A 469 27.75 23.74 -2.51
CA SER A 469 28.82 23.27 -1.66
C SER A 469 28.51 23.48 -0.18
N VAL A 470 29.00 22.55 0.66
CA VAL A 470 28.88 22.60 2.12
C VAL A 470 30.27 22.47 2.78
N PRO A 471 30.50 23.04 3.96
CA PRO A 471 31.70 22.78 4.76
C PRO A 471 31.79 21.28 5.16
N ALA A 472 33.03 20.76 5.33
CA ALA A 472 33.26 19.37 5.71
C ALA A 472 32.69 19.02 7.11
N ASP A 473 32.53 20.00 7.98
CA ASP A 473 31.99 19.89 9.34
C ASP A 473 30.47 20.00 9.43
N THR A 474 29.77 20.20 8.29
CA THR A 474 28.31 20.16 8.22
C THR A 474 27.79 18.76 8.61
N ASN A 475 26.68 18.68 9.34
CA ASN A 475 26.05 17.39 9.62
C ASN A 475 25.44 16.80 8.33
N VAL A 476 25.46 15.47 8.24
CA VAL A 476 24.87 14.77 7.08
C VAL A 476 23.36 15.07 6.96
N GLU A 477 22.65 15.17 8.08
CA GLU A 477 21.23 15.52 8.10
C GLU A 477 20.95 16.88 7.44
N ASP A 478 21.71 17.92 7.82
CA ASP A 478 21.56 19.27 7.25
C ASP A 478 21.86 19.27 5.74
N ALA A 479 22.88 18.53 5.32
CA ALA A 479 23.20 18.38 3.90
C ALA A 479 22.13 17.61 3.13
N MET A 480 21.50 16.60 3.74
CA MET A 480 20.35 15.87 3.15
C MET A 480 19.14 16.81 3.00
N HIS A 481 18.84 17.63 4.00
CA HIS A 481 17.79 18.65 3.91
C HIS A 481 18.06 19.63 2.77
N LEU A 482 19.30 20.13 2.66
CA LEU A 482 19.71 21.02 1.58
C LEU A 482 19.56 20.36 0.20
N MET A 483 19.94 19.05 0.09
CA MET A 483 19.77 18.30 -1.15
C MET A 483 18.30 18.16 -1.53
N ARG A 484 17.43 17.88 -0.57
CA ARG A 484 15.98 17.77 -0.77
C ARG A 484 15.37 19.12 -1.19
N ASP A 485 15.68 20.19 -0.43
CA ASP A 485 15.08 21.51 -0.64
C ASP A 485 15.50 22.12 -1.99
N LYS A 486 16.75 21.88 -2.39
CA LYS A 486 17.27 22.29 -3.71
C LYS A 486 17.02 21.27 -4.83
N ARG A 487 16.41 20.10 -4.50
CA ARG A 487 16.16 18.98 -5.44
C ARG A 487 17.40 18.53 -6.20
N ILE A 488 18.54 18.46 -5.52
CA ILE A 488 19.81 17.98 -6.04
C ILE A 488 20.17 16.65 -5.42
N SER A 489 20.93 15.83 -6.14
CA SER A 489 21.32 14.48 -5.71
C SER A 489 22.75 14.38 -5.20
N SER A 490 23.46 15.50 -5.12
CA SER A 490 24.82 15.60 -4.58
C SER A 490 25.15 17.01 -4.13
N VAL A 491 26.08 17.13 -3.18
CA VAL A 491 26.70 18.39 -2.76
C VAL A 491 28.21 18.26 -2.84
N ILE A 492 28.91 19.35 -3.22
CA ILE A 492 30.34 19.42 -3.15
C ILE A 492 30.74 19.73 -1.70
N VAL A 493 31.77 19.03 -1.22
CA VAL A 493 32.28 19.18 0.14
C VAL A 493 33.57 19.96 0.10
N ARG A 494 33.56 21.14 0.75
CA ARG A 494 34.75 21.99 0.84
C ARG A 494 35.86 21.32 1.64
N PRO A 495 37.13 21.63 1.36
CA PRO A 495 38.26 21.10 2.11
C PRO A 495 38.09 21.30 3.62
N GLY A 496 38.32 20.23 4.39
CA GLY A 496 38.47 20.27 5.84
C GLY A 496 39.94 20.29 6.25
N GLU A 497 40.26 19.68 7.38
CA GLU A 497 41.63 19.56 7.88
C GLU A 497 42.58 18.80 6.90
N ASP A 498 42.01 17.91 6.06
CA ASP A 498 42.72 17.13 5.04
C ASP A 498 43.07 17.95 3.78
N GLY A 499 42.57 19.18 3.67
CA GLY A 499 42.81 20.05 2.52
C GLY A 499 42.21 19.56 1.19
N GLN A 500 41.33 18.53 1.20
CA GLN A 500 40.79 17.92 -0.01
C GLN A 500 39.34 18.27 -0.25
N TRP A 501 39.02 18.63 -1.50
CA TRP A 501 37.64 18.67 -1.97
C TRP A 501 37.03 17.27 -2.05
N GLY A 502 35.72 17.17 -1.78
CA GLY A 502 34.97 15.93 -1.86
C GLY A 502 33.60 16.13 -2.51
N ILE A 503 32.88 15.03 -2.66
CA ILE A 503 31.48 15.01 -3.08
C ILE A 503 30.69 14.04 -2.21
N MET A 504 29.53 14.44 -1.73
CA MET A 504 28.56 13.57 -1.07
C MET A 504 27.35 13.40 -1.98
N THR A 505 27.00 12.16 -2.27
CA THR A 505 25.85 11.79 -3.10
C THR A 505 24.82 11.01 -2.27
N GLN A 506 23.62 10.81 -2.81
CA GLN A 506 22.62 9.93 -2.21
C GLN A 506 23.16 8.50 -2.00
N ARG A 507 24.06 8.01 -2.89
CA ARG A 507 24.70 6.68 -2.74
C ARG A 507 25.61 6.65 -1.52
N ASP A 508 26.37 7.71 -1.26
CA ASP A 508 27.23 7.81 -0.07
C ASP A 508 26.41 7.78 1.21
N VAL A 509 25.28 8.46 1.24
CA VAL A 509 24.33 8.40 2.36
C VAL A 509 23.82 6.98 2.56
N LEU A 510 23.38 6.31 1.51
CA LEU A 510 22.88 4.93 1.61
C LEU A 510 23.95 3.97 2.12
N SER A 511 25.16 4.03 1.56
CA SER A 511 26.24 3.07 1.88
C SER A 511 26.96 3.36 3.20
N ARG A 512 27.08 4.63 3.61
CA ARG A 512 27.93 5.04 4.75
C ARG A 512 27.13 5.53 5.96
N ILE A 513 25.82 5.74 5.82
CA ILE A 513 24.92 6.14 6.88
C ILE A 513 23.85 5.08 7.10
N VAL A 514 23.06 4.76 6.06
CA VAL A 514 21.90 3.87 6.19
C VAL A 514 22.32 2.43 6.45
N GLN A 515 23.19 1.86 5.60
CA GLN A 515 23.66 0.47 5.77
C GLN A 515 24.36 0.20 7.12
N PRO A 516 25.26 1.10 7.63
CA PRO A 516 25.85 0.92 8.96
C PRO A 516 24.96 1.41 10.11
N SER A 517 23.73 1.87 9.84
CA SER A 517 22.77 2.39 10.83
C SER A 517 23.32 3.56 11.68
N ARG A 518 24.10 4.45 11.07
CA ARG A 518 24.63 5.66 11.73
C ARG A 518 23.53 6.74 11.79
N ARG A 519 23.55 7.57 12.84
CA ARG A 519 22.60 8.71 12.96
C ARG A 519 23.11 9.90 12.13
N PRO A 520 22.35 10.41 11.12
CA PRO A 520 22.81 11.46 10.22
C PRO A 520 23.20 12.77 10.95
N ASN A 521 22.53 13.11 12.04
CA ASN A 521 22.78 14.32 12.85
C ASN A 521 24.08 14.25 13.68
N THR A 522 24.68 13.07 13.82
CA THR A 522 25.94 12.90 14.58
C THR A 522 27.16 12.71 13.69
N VAL A 523 26.96 12.63 12.39
CA VAL A 523 28.03 12.35 11.40
C VAL A 523 28.30 13.58 10.56
N LYS A 524 29.57 13.89 10.34
CA LYS A 524 29.99 15.01 9.50
C LYS A 524 30.06 14.60 8.03
N VAL A 525 29.69 15.52 7.13
CA VAL A 525 29.73 15.29 5.69
C VAL A 525 31.13 14.91 5.22
N GLY A 526 32.17 15.50 5.80
CA GLY A 526 33.57 15.20 5.50
C GLY A 526 33.98 13.74 5.76
N GLU A 527 33.28 13.03 6.68
CA GLU A 527 33.53 11.60 6.97
C GLU A 527 32.91 10.66 5.94
N VAL A 528 31.86 11.11 5.25
CA VAL A 528 31.09 10.27 4.33
C VAL A 528 31.24 10.70 2.87
N ALA A 529 31.81 11.84 2.60
CA ALA A 529 32.11 12.29 1.25
C ALA A 529 33.15 11.40 0.58
N SER A 530 33.00 11.20 -0.72
CA SER A 530 34.00 10.56 -1.55
C SER A 530 35.08 11.59 -1.87
N LYS A 531 36.34 11.28 -1.52
CA LYS A 531 37.53 12.10 -1.66
C LYS A 531 38.68 11.29 -2.29
N PRO A 532 39.60 11.92 -3.04
CA PRO A 532 39.54 13.28 -3.56
C PRO A 532 38.40 13.46 -4.55
N LEU A 533 37.90 14.71 -4.69
CA LEU A 533 36.90 15.06 -5.70
C LEU A 533 37.42 14.78 -7.11
N VAL A 534 36.74 13.95 -7.85
CA VAL A 534 37.04 13.78 -9.27
C VAL A 534 36.51 14.97 -10.04
N SER A 535 37.38 15.70 -10.73
CA SER A 535 37.04 16.87 -11.50
C SER A 535 37.58 16.82 -12.91
N VAL A 536 37.00 17.62 -13.77
CA VAL A 536 37.34 17.83 -15.19
C VAL A 536 37.43 19.33 -15.50
N PRO A 537 38.37 19.76 -16.32
CA PRO A 537 38.41 21.17 -16.76
C PRO A 537 37.22 21.51 -17.64
N VAL A 538 36.80 22.77 -17.62
CA VAL A 538 35.61 23.31 -18.32
C VAL A 538 35.67 23.14 -19.85
N ASP A 539 36.86 23.10 -20.40
CA ASP A 539 37.14 22.99 -21.83
C ASP A 539 37.36 21.53 -22.32
N MET A 540 37.25 20.53 -21.41
CA MET A 540 37.32 19.12 -21.77
C MET A 540 36.17 18.74 -22.70
N THR A 541 36.44 17.87 -23.68
CA THR A 541 35.37 17.38 -24.56
C THR A 541 34.41 16.45 -23.83
N LEU A 542 33.17 16.36 -24.30
CA LEU A 542 32.16 15.44 -23.72
C LEU A 542 32.60 13.99 -23.82
N HIS A 543 33.30 13.62 -24.90
CA HIS A 543 33.83 12.27 -25.11
C HIS A 543 34.90 11.90 -24.06
N GLU A 544 35.89 12.76 -23.85
CA GLU A 544 36.91 12.56 -22.83
C GLU A 544 36.34 12.53 -21.42
N CYS A 545 35.37 13.37 -21.13
CA CYS A 545 34.62 13.36 -19.87
C CYS A 545 33.88 12.03 -19.64
N ALA A 546 33.19 11.51 -20.64
CA ALA A 546 32.52 10.22 -20.57
C ALA A 546 33.51 9.06 -20.34
N GLN A 547 34.66 9.07 -21.03
CA GLN A 547 35.72 8.08 -20.79
C GLN A 547 36.28 8.16 -19.36
N LYS A 548 36.48 9.37 -18.84
CA LYS A 548 36.96 9.57 -17.46
C LYS A 548 35.94 9.10 -16.42
N MET A 549 34.67 9.39 -16.61
CA MET A 549 33.58 8.91 -15.74
C MET A 549 33.53 7.37 -15.73
N SER A 550 33.56 6.75 -16.90
CA SER A 550 33.57 5.29 -17.05
C SER A 550 34.81 4.65 -16.41
N GLY A 551 36.01 5.17 -16.69
CA GLY A 551 37.25 4.66 -16.13
C GLY A 551 37.35 4.80 -14.61
N SER A 552 36.70 5.80 -14.03
CA SER A 552 36.64 6.05 -12.58
C SER A 552 35.43 5.43 -11.89
N ASN A 553 34.54 4.77 -12.64
CA ASN A 553 33.26 4.19 -12.16
C ASN A 553 32.39 5.21 -11.40
N ILE A 554 32.32 6.44 -11.91
CA ILE A 554 31.51 7.53 -11.36
C ILE A 554 30.45 7.98 -12.37
N ARG A 555 29.33 8.49 -11.86
CA ARG A 555 28.20 8.96 -12.67
C ARG A 555 28.13 10.49 -12.74
N ARG A 556 29.02 11.20 -12.07
CA ARG A 556 29.12 12.67 -12.09
C ARG A 556 30.49 13.10 -11.61
N CYS A 557 30.93 14.25 -12.07
CA CYS A 557 32.14 14.89 -11.64
C CYS A 557 31.98 16.40 -11.52
N ALA A 558 32.83 17.01 -10.75
CA ALA A 558 32.91 18.46 -10.70
C ALA A 558 33.58 19.00 -11.96
N VAL A 559 33.17 20.19 -12.38
CA VAL A 559 33.84 20.96 -13.42
C VAL A 559 34.62 22.06 -12.77
N THR A 560 35.88 22.20 -13.11
CA THR A 560 36.80 23.17 -12.50
C THR A 560 37.27 24.23 -13.50
N ASP A 561 37.57 25.40 -12.98
CA ASP A 561 38.29 26.46 -13.71
C ASP A 561 39.80 26.23 -13.74
N LYS A 562 40.57 27.25 -14.17
CA LYS A 562 42.02 27.19 -14.27
C LYS A 562 42.71 27.17 -12.90
N GLU A 563 42.06 27.69 -11.88
CA GLU A 563 42.51 27.67 -10.48
C GLU A 563 42.13 26.38 -9.75
N GLN A 564 41.52 25.41 -10.46
CA GLN A 564 40.99 24.12 -9.95
C GLN A 564 39.84 24.27 -8.94
N GLU A 565 39.16 25.41 -8.93
CA GLU A 565 37.97 25.61 -8.12
C GLU A 565 36.72 25.01 -8.81
N PRO A 566 35.81 24.34 -8.07
CA PRO A 566 34.60 23.77 -8.64
C PRO A 566 33.61 24.86 -9.07
N ILE A 567 33.38 25.01 -10.37
CA ILE A 567 32.48 25.99 -10.98
C ILE A 567 31.18 25.36 -11.51
N GLY A 568 31.13 24.04 -11.62
CA GLY A 568 29.97 23.31 -12.09
C GLY A 568 29.98 21.84 -11.72
N ILE A 569 28.88 21.16 -12.05
CA ILE A 569 28.75 19.69 -11.99
C ILE A 569 28.16 19.21 -13.32
N ILE A 570 28.72 18.09 -13.83
CA ILE A 570 28.19 17.37 -14.99
C ILE A 570 27.95 15.90 -14.63
N SER A 571 26.88 15.29 -15.14
CA SER A 571 26.56 13.87 -14.95
C SER A 571 26.58 13.09 -16.26
N ASP A 572 26.63 11.76 -16.14
CA ASP A 572 26.45 10.83 -17.28
C ASP A 572 25.09 11.04 -17.96
N THR A 573 24.05 11.42 -17.22
CA THR A 573 22.71 11.73 -17.73
C THR A 573 22.71 12.97 -18.61
N ASP A 574 23.48 14.00 -18.27
CA ASP A 574 23.59 15.24 -19.08
C ASP A 574 24.27 14.95 -20.43
N ILE A 575 25.34 14.15 -20.40
CA ILE A 575 26.04 13.71 -21.62
C ILE A 575 25.13 12.82 -22.47
N PHE A 576 24.43 11.84 -21.85
CA PHE A 576 23.50 10.95 -22.55
C PHE A 576 22.39 11.73 -23.26
N ALA A 577 21.74 12.66 -22.55
CA ALA A 577 20.68 13.50 -23.12
C ALA A 577 21.20 14.36 -24.28
N SER A 578 22.44 14.85 -24.21
CA SER A 578 23.07 15.58 -25.32
C SER A 578 23.28 14.69 -26.56
N VAL A 579 23.76 13.47 -26.36
CA VAL A 579 23.97 12.49 -27.45
C VAL A 579 22.61 12.06 -28.07
N GLU A 580 21.58 11.88 -27.25
CA GLU A 580 20.23 11.59 -27.74
C GLU A 580 19.67 12.72 -28.63
N GLN A 581 19.92 13.97 -28.24
CA GLN A 581 19.40 15.15 -28.93
C GLN A 581 20.18 15.54 -30.19
N PHE A 582 21.50 15.45 -30.15
CA PHE A 582 22.40 15.98 -31.19
C PHE A 582 23.23 14.91 -31.89
N GLY A 583 23.21 13.67 -31.48
CA GLY A 583 24.13 12.63 -31.91
C GLY A 583 25.50 12.71 -31.21
N LEU A 584 26.41 11.82 -31.58
CA LEU A 584 27.80 11.90 -31.13
C LEU A 584 28.48 13.08 -31.82
N PRO A 585 29.04 14.05 -31.10
CA PRO A 585 29.87 15.08 -31.72
C PRO A 585 31.10 14.45 -32.40
N GLU A 586 31.39 14.86 -33.63
CA GLU A 586 32.59 14.42 -34.35
C GLU A 586 33.87 14.83 -33.66
#